data_637fe1d8f97f6eeb2ba6b774c72f7893
#
_entry.id   637fe1d8f97f6eeb2ba6b774c72f7893
#
_cell.length_a   1.000
_cell.length_b   1.000
_cell.length_c   1.000
_cell.angle_alpha   90.00
_cell.angle_beta   90.00
_cell.angle_gamma   90.00
#
_symmetry.space_group_name_H-M   'P 1'
#
loop_
_entity.id
_entity.type
_entity.pdbx_description
1 polymer ?
#
loop_
_entity_poly.entity_id
_entity_poly.type
_entity_poly.pdbx_seq_one_letter_code
_entity_poly.pdbx_strand_id
1 'polypeptide(L)'
;MKKYLLLMLPLCLLLTGCAPSRREAVQAYYKSIRTAQMEAQVVVHLSSDDRTFSVTAAYDREKGATTTIVEPELLQGLSATVSQEDMHLLYDGSVWPAGDGGDLSAANCLPMLLYAAGEGFVTREGSDRIGGQEYIFLTTEASGRDGEEFT
;
A
#
# COMPACT_ATOMS: atom_id res chain seq x y z
N MET A 1 11.54 0.69 -55.48
CA MET A 1 11.94 0.12 -54.20
C MET A 1 12.50 1.16 -53.23
N LYS A 2 13.35 2.13 -53.62
CA LYS A 2 13.90 3.17 -52.73
C LYS A 2 12.83 4.10 -52.06
N LYS A 3 11.72 4.39 -52.75
CA LYS A 3 10.67 5.29 -52.23
C LYS A 3 9.89 4.70 -51.01
N TYR A 4 9.71 3.38 -50.94
CA TYR A 4 9.03 2.71 -49.83
C TYR A 4 9.92 2.57 -48.62
N LEU A 5 11.26 2.47 -48.82
CA LEU A 5 12.22 2.43 -47.73
C LEU A 5 12.25 3.76 -46.97
N LEU A 6 12.10 4.88 -47.68
CA LEU A 6 12.09 6.23 -47.08
C LEU A 6 10.81 6.52 -46.27
N LEU A 7 9.70 5.84 -46.59
CA LEU A 7 8.42 5.98 -45.89
C LEU A 7 8.34 5.09 -44.64
N MET A 8 9.09 3.96 -44.62
CA MET A 8 9.13 3.07 -43.44
C MET A 8 9.97 3.63 -42.31
N LEU A 9 10.97 4.46 -42.57
CA LEU A 9 11.83 5.04 -41.53
C LEU A 9 11.07 5.91 -40.52
N PRO A 10 10.22 6.88 -40.94
CA PRO A 10 9.44 7.66 -39.99
C PRO A 10 8.35 6.83 -39.26
N LEU A 11 7.84 5.78 -39.88
CA LEU A 11 6.85 4.90 -39.26
C LEU A 11 7.46 4.09 -38.09
N CYS A 12 8.71 3.64 -38.18
CA CYS A 12 9.40 2.97 -37.09
C CYS A 12 9.71 3.91 -35.92
N LEU A 13 9.91 5.21 -36.16
CA LEU A 13 10.16 6.21 -35.13
C LEU A 13 8.88 6.56 -34.35
N LEU A 14 7.71 6.35 -34.93
CA LEU A 14 6.42 6.54 -34.23
C LEU A 14 6.05 5.37 -33.27
N LEU A 15 6.75 4.24 -33.39
CA LEU A 15 6.53 3.06 -32.54
C LEU A 15 7.44 3.03 -31.29
N THR A 16 8.31 4.02 -31.10
CA THR A 16 9.02 4.17 -29.82
C THR A 16 8.04 4.68 -28.76
N GLY A 17 7.18 3.79 -28.28
CA GLY A 17 6.33 4.06 -27.13
C GLY A 17 7.20 4.46 -25.95
N CYS A 18 6.85 5.53 -25.24
CA CYS A 18 7.50 5.92 -24.00
C CYS A 18 7.50 4.73 -23.05
N ALA A 19 8.67 4.28 -22.60
CA ALA A 19 8.76 3.34 -21.52
C ALA A 19 8.07 3.97 -20.28
N PRO A 20 7.30 3.20 -19.51
CA PRO A 20 6.66 3.73 -18.32
C PRO A 20 7.71 4.35 -17.38
N SER A 21 7.38 5.46 -16.76
CA SER A 21 8.26 6.07 -15.75
C SER A 21 8.49 5.07 -14.61
N ARG A 22 9.59 5.22 -13.87
CA ARG A 22 9.87 4.36 -12.70
C ARG A 22 8.71 4.37 -11.72
N ARG A 23 8.10 5.53 -11.51
CA ARG A 23 6.91 5.72 -10.69
C ARG A 23 5.75 4.85 -11.17
N GLU A 24 5.40 4.96 -12.44
CA GLU A 24 4.31 4.18 -13.04
C GLU A 24 4.56 2.68 -12.94
N ALA A 25 5.81 2.24 -13.12
CA ALA A 25 6.18 0.84 -12.97
C ALA A 25 5.98 0.34 -11.52
N VAL A 26 6.38 1.12 -10.52
CA VAL A 26 6.18 0.79 -9.10
C VAL A 26 4.69 0.75 -8.76
N GLN A 27 3.93 1.77 -9.13
CA GLN A 27 2.48 1.79 -8.89
C GLN A 27 1.77 0.63 -9.59
N ALA A 28 2.12 0.34 -10.84
CA ALA A 28 1.56 -0.80 -11.58
C ALA A 28 1.86 -2.14 -10.90
N TYR A 29 3.06 -2.30 -10.33
CA TYR A 29 3.39 -3.48 -9.53
C TYR A 29 2.47 -3.64 -8.33
N TYR A 30 2.33 -2.59 -7.49
CA TYR A 30 1.44 -2.65 -6.32
C TYR A 30 -0.03 -2.83 -6.71
N LYS A 31 -0.49 -2.20 -7.78
CA LYS A 31 -1.83 -2.43 -8.37
C LYS A 31 -2.05 -3.87 -8.81
N SER A 32 -1.01 -4.56 -9.22
CA SER A 32 -1.11 -5.96 -9.67
C SER A 32 -1.22 -6.97 -8.53
N ILE A 33 -0.89 -6.57 -7.28
CA ILE A 33 -0.99 -7.44 -6.11
C ILE A 33 -2.45 -7.77 -5.85
N ARG A 34 -2.79 -9.06 -5.95
CA ARG A 34 -4.14 -9.56 -5.63
C ARG A 34 -4.22 -10.09 -4.21
N THR A 35 -3.18 -10.78 -3.77
CA THR A 35 -3.09 -11.33 -2.43
C THR A 35 -1.71 -11.06 -1.87
N ALA A 36 -1.60 -10.77 -0.58
CA ALA A 36 -0.34 -10.61 0.12
C ALA A 36 -0.45 -11.11 1.56
N GLN A 37 0.66 -11.61 2.08
CA GLN A 37 0.86 -11.84 3.51
C GLN A 37 1.99 -10.94 3.97
N MET A 38 1.81 -10.28 5.09
CA MET A 38 2.73 -9.28 5.61
C MET A 38 2.92 -9.50 7.10
N GLU A 39 4.14 -9.26 7.55
CA GLU A 39 4.51 -9.21 8.96
C GLU A 39 5.23 -7.90 9.20
N ALA A 40 4.88 -7.18 10.25
CA ALA A 40 5.51 -5.92 10.57
C ALA A 40 5.51 -5.61 12.07
N GLN A 41 6.44 -4.76 12.46
CA GLN A 41 6.36 -4.03 13.71
C GLN A 41 5.82 -2.62 13.42
N VAL A 42 4.73 -2.28 14.10
CA VAL A 42 4.07 -0.98 13.98
C VAL A 42 4.32 -0.21 15.27
N VAL A 43 4.93 0.97 15.15
CA VAL A 43 5.14 1.87 16.28
C VAL A 43 4.09 2.97 16.19
N VAL A 44 3.24 3.07 17.21
CA VAL A 44 2.25 4.12 17.34
C VAL A 44 2.80 5.17 18.31
N HIS A 45 3.06 6.36 17.79
CA HIS A 45 3.51 7.50 18.59
C HIS A 45 2.31 8.18 19.23
N LEU A 46 2.16 8.01 20.53
CA LEU A 46 1.16 8.70 21.32
C LEU A 46 1.79 9.89 22.04
N SER A 47 0.99 10.88 22.44
CA SER A 47 1.47 12.06 23.14
C SER A 47 2.22 11.79 24.44
N SER A 48 1.99 10.65 25.08
CA SER A 48 2.56 10.25 26.36
C SER A 48 3.54 9.09 26.29
N ASP A 49 3.47 8.26 25.25
CA ASP A 49 4.23 7.01 25.20
C ASP A 49 4.20 6.42 23.77
N ASP A 50 5.27 5.74 23.38
CA ASP A 50 5.32 4.98 22.13
C ASP A 50 4.89 3.55 22.39
N ARG A 51 4.01 3.02 21.54
CA ARG A 51 3.56 1.64 21.64
C ARG A 51 3.95 0.86 20.39
N THR A 52 4.58 -0.29 20.60
CA THR A 52 5.00 -1.18 19.53
C THR A 52 4.07 -2.38 19.48
N PHE A 53 3.63 -2.71 18.28
CA PHE A 53 2.80 -3.87 17.98
C PHE A 53 3.50 -4.73 16.95
N SER A 54 3.59 -6.05 17.19
CA SER A 54 3.92 -7.03 16.14
C SER A 54 2.60 -7.49 15.54
N VAL A 55 2.47 -7.34 14.22
CA VAL A 55 1.22 -7.66 13.52
C VAL A 55 1.50 -8.55 12.32
N THR A 56 0.53 -9.40 12.01
CA THR A 56 0.46 -10.13 10.74
C THR A 56 -0.76 -9.67 9.97
N ALA A 57 -0.66 -9.55 8.66
CA ALA A 57 -1.79 -9.18 7.83
C ALA A 57 -1.89 -10.09 6.60
N ALA A 58 -3.12 -10.50 6.30
CA ALA A 58 -3.48 -11.17 5.06
C ALA A 58 -4.36 -10.22 4.23
N TYR A 59 -3.91 -9.91 3.05
CA TYR A 59 -4.59 -9.03 2.10
C TYR A 59 -5.16 -9.83 0.94
N ASP A 60 -6.38 -9.55 0.58
CA ASP A 60 -7.05 -10.03 -0.63
C ASP A 60 -7.79 -8.84 -1.26
N ARG A 61 -7.48 -8.52 -2.50
CA ARG A 61 -8.02 -7.34 -3.19
C ARG A 61 -9.55 -7.34 -3.29
N GLU A 62 -10.15 -8.51 -3.37
CA GLU A 62 -11.61 -8.65 -3.53
C GLU A 62 -12.35 -8.74 -2.19
N LYS A 63 -11.66 -9.28 -1.17
CA LYS A 63 -12.27 -9.57 0.15
C LYS A 63 -11.89 -8.56 1.22
N GLY A 64 -10.84 -7.77 0.96
CA GLY A 64 -10.27 -6.87 1.97
C GLY A 64 -9.05 -7.46 2.66
N ALA A 65 -8.76 -6.99 3.85
CA ALA A 65 -7.59 -7.39 4.60
C ALA A 65 -7.95 -7.74 6.04
N THR A 66 -7.26 -8.73 6.58
CA THR A 66 -7.35 -9.08 8.00
C THR A 66 -5.98 -8.89 8.62
N THR A 67 -5.88 -8.04 9.63
CA THR A 67 -4.66 -7.81 10.43
C THR A 67 -4.88 -8.41 11.81
N THR A 68 -3.91 -9.16 12.31
CA THR A 68 -3.94 -9.79 13.64
C THR A 68 -2.76 -9.31 14.46
N ILE A 69 -3.02 -8.88 15.69
CA ILE A 69 -1.98 -8.52 16.66
C ILE A 69 -1.37 -9.81 17.23
N VAL A 70 -0.05 -9.92 17.12
CA VAL A 70 0.75 -11.02 17.68
C VAL A 70 1.37 -10.62 19.01
N GLU A 71 1.80 -9.36 19.13
CA GLU A 71 2.34 -8.77 20.36
C GLU A 71 1.79 -7.35 20.54
N PRO A 72 1.54 -6.89 21.75
CA PRO A 72 1.81 -7.54 23.05
C PRO A 72 0.81 -8.64 23.41
N GLU A 73 1.21 -9.55 24.31
CA GLU A 73 0.40 -10.72 24.74
C GLU A 73 -1.03 -10.34 25.19
N LEU A 74 -1.17 -9.19 25.86
CA LEU A 74 -2.47 -8.68 26.31
C LEU A 74 -3.48 -8.47 25.16
N LEU A 75 -3.00 -8.20 23.95
CA LEU A 75 -3.81 -7.94 22.74
C LEU A 75 -3.67 -9.05 21.71
N GLN A 76 -2.96 -10.11 22.04
CA GLN A 76 -2.73 -11.23 21.12
C GLN A 76 -4.05 -11.85 20.65
N GLY A 77 -4.16 -12.03 19.34
CA GLY A 77 -5.36 -12.58 18.71
C GLY A 77 -6.45 -11.54 18.41
N LEU A 78 -6.31 -10.29 18.87
CA LEU A 78 -7.16 -9.21 18.39
C LEU A 78 -6.91 -9.03 16.88
N SER A 79 -7.98 -9.17 16.12
CA SER A 79 -7.91 -9.05 14.65
C SER A 79 -8.83 -7.94 14.18
N ALA A 80 -8.40 -7.22 13.16
CA ALA A 80 -9.22 -6.27 12.43
C ALA A 80 -9.40 -6.75 11.00
N THR A 81 -10.64 -6.81 10.54
CA THR A 81 -10.95 -7.05 9.13
C THR A 81 -11.43 -5.75 8.51
N VAL A 82 -10.71 -5.31 7.48
CA VAL A 82 -11.00 -4.10 6.71
C VAL A 82 -11.48 -4.54 5.33
N SER A 83 -12.73 -4.22 5.02
CA SER A 83 -13.30 -4.41 3.68
C SER A 83 -13.48 -3.08 2.97
N GLN A 84 -14.03 -3.10 1.76
CA GLN A 84 -14.35 -1.86 1.03
C GLN A 84 -15.47 -1.04 1.70
N GLU A 85 -16.26 -1.65 2.57
CA GLU A 85 -17.45 -1.02 3.14
C GLU A 85 -17.30 -0.72 4.63
N ASP A 86 -16.60 -1.61 5.37
CA ASP A 86 -16.57 -1.56 6.83
C ASP A 86 -15.25 -2.06 7.42
N MET A 87 -14.98 -1.64 8.65
CA MET A 87 -13.96 -2.24 9.52
C MET A 87 -14.63 -2.92 10.71
N HIS A 88 -14.24 -4.16 10.96
CA HIS A 88 -14.69 -4.94 12.13
C HIS A 88 -13.49 -5.41 12.94
N LEU A 89 -13.63 -5.33 14.26
CA LEU A 89 -12.70 -5.96 15.20
C LEU A 89 -13.24 -7.33 15.62
N LEU A 90 -12.38 -8.32 15.63
CA LEU A 90 -12.68 -9.67 16.11
C LEU A 90 -11.78 -9.96 17.31
N TYR A 91 -12.38 -10.35 18.42
CA TYR A 91 -11.65 -10.77 19.60
C TYR A 91 -12.48 -11.81 20.35
N ASP A 92 -11.86 -12.96 20.69
CA ASP A 92 -12.48 -14.06 21.42
C ASP A 92 -13.86 -14.47 20.87
N GLY A 93 -13.97 -14.58 19.54
CA GLY A 93 -15.20 -14.96 18.84
C GLY A 93 -16.27 -13.89 18.76
N SER A 94 -16.05 -12.72 19.35
CA SER A 94 -16.95 -11.57 19.27
C SER A 94 -16.55 -10.62 18.15
N VAL A 95 -17.54 -10.09 17.44
CA VAL A 95 -17.36 -9.12 16.35
C VAL A 95 -17.86 -7.75 16.81
N TRP A 96 -16.99 -6.76 16.70
CA TRP A 96 -17.28 -5.38 17.11
C TRP A 96 -17.16 -4.46 15.91
N PRO A 97 -18.16 -3.63 15.61
CA PRO A 97 -18.01 -2.60 14.59
C PRO A 97 -16.95 -1.59 15.06
N ALA A 98 -16.02 -1.25 14.18
CA ALA A 98 -14.91 -0.35 14.47
C ALA A 98 -14.97 0.95 13.63
N GLY A 99 -16.14 1.31 13.16
CA GLY A 99 -16.36 2.49 12.33
C GLY A 99 -16.01 2.25 10.85
N ASP A 100 -15.77 3.33 10.15
CA ASP A 100 -15.49 3.33 8.71
C ASP A 100 -14.03 2.97 8.36
N GLY A 101 -13.17 2.81 9.37
CA GLY A 101 -11.76 2.46 9.18
C GLY A 101 -10.91 3.58 8.59
N GLY A 102 -11.40 4.83 8.60
CA GLY A 102 -10.71 5.99 8.05
C GLY A 102 -9.39 6.31 8.78
N ASP A 103 -9.40 6.26 10.09
CA ASP A 103 -8.23 6.58 10.91
C ASP A 103 -7.13 5.53 10.79
N LEU A 104 -5.89 5.99 10.61
CA LEU A 104 -4.73 5.10 10.57
C LEU A 104 -4.46 4.50 11.96
N SER A 105 -4.39 3.17 12.02
CA SER A 105 -4.17 2.40 13.24
C SER A 105 -3.25 1.21 13.00
N ALA A 106 -2.77 0.58 14.06
CA ALA A 106 -1.99 -0.67 13.94
C ALA A 106 -2.78 -1.78 13.22
N ALA A 107 -4.12 -1.69 13.21
CA ALA A 107 -4.99 -2.69 12.59
C ALA A 107 -5.16 -2.53 11.08
N ASN A 108 -5.07 -1.31 10.55
CA ASN A 108 -5.31 -1.02 9.13
C ASN A 108 -4.09 -0.48 8.37
N CYS A 109 -2.99 -0.14 9.06
CA CYS A 109 -1.83 0.51 8.44
C CYS A 109 -1.22 -0.29 7.28
N LEU A 110 -1.13 -1.61 7.38
CA LEU A 110 -0.55 -2.45 6.32
C LEU A 110 -1.42 -2.50 5.06
N PRO A 111 -2.74 -2.75 5.15
CA PRO A 111 -3.63 -2.62 3.99
C PRO A 111 -3.62 -1.22 3.37
N MET A 112 -3.63 -0.18 4.20
CA MET A 112 -3.58 1.21 3.74
C MET A 112 -2.27 1.53 3.03
N LEU A 113 -1.14 1.00 3.51
CA LEU A 113 0.16 1.14 2.84
C LEU A 113 0.14 0.54 1.43
N LEU A 114 -0.42 -0.67 1.27
CA LEU A 114 -0.55 -1.30 -0.05
C LEU A 114 -1.45 -0.49 -1.00
N TYR A 115 -2.57 0.02 -0.46
CA TYR A 115 -3.47 0.87 -1.22
C TYR A 115 -2.76 2.16 -1.65
N ALA A 116 -2.13 2.88 -0.73
CA ALA A 116 -1.41 4.12 -1.01
C ALA A 116 -0.28 3.91 -2.02
N ALA A 117 0.47 2.81 -1.92
CA ALA A 117 1.54 2.49 -2.87
C ALA A 117 1.02 2.23 -4.29
N GLY A 118 -0.17 1.66 -4.44
CA GLY A 118 -0.78 1.39 -5.75
C GLY A 118 -1.59 2.56 -6.30
N GLU A 119 -2.47 3.14 -5.50
CA GLU A 119 -3.51 4.09 -5.93
C GLU A 119 -3.25 5.52 -5.48
N GLY A 120 -2.33 5.73 -4.51
CA GLY A 120 -2.03 7.05 -3.96
C GLY A 120 -1.43 8.01 -4.99
N PHE A 121 -1.64 9.30 -4.76
CA PHE A 121 -1.02 10.34 -5.56
C PHE A 121 0.45 10.51 -5.15
N VAL A 122 1.38 10.37 -6.09
CA VAL A 122 2.81 10.53 -5.82
C VAL A 122 3.16 11.99 -5.82
N THR A 123 3.52 12.51 -4.64
CA THR A 123 3.93 13.91 -4.43
C THR A 123 5.43 14.10 -4.55
N ARG A 124 6.21 13.06 -4.28
CA ARG A 124 7.68 13.11 -4.34
C ARG A 124 8.25 11.78 -4.80
N GLU A 125 9.27 11.87 -5.63
CA GLU A 125 10.07 10.74 -6.12
C GLU A 125 11.55 11.05 -5.94
N GLY A 126 12.34 10.03 -5.60
CA GLY A 126 13.79 10.17 -5.50
C GLY A 126 14.48 8.81 -5.39
N SER A 127 15.79 8.85 -5.28
CA SER A 127 16.60 7.67 -4.99
C SER A 127 17.52 7.95 -3.80
N ASP A 128 17.79 6.91 -3.03
CA ASP A 128 18.71 6.94 -1.91
C ASP A 128 19.56 5.66 -1.88
N ARG A 129 20.66 5.68 -1.14
CA ARG A 129 21.53 4.52 -0.98
C ARG A 129 21.54 4.04 0.45
N ILE A 130 21.06 2.81 0.65
CA ILE A 130 21.05 2.13 1.94
C ILE A 130 21.96 0.90 1.84
N GLY A 131 23.01 0.84 2.69
CA GLY A 131 23.94 -0.29 2.67
C GLY A 131 24.70 -0.48 1.33
N GLY A 132 24.87 0.59 0.55
CA GLY A 132 25.54 0.55 -0.76
C GLY A 132 24.62 0.18 -1.93
N GLN A 133 23.39 -0.22 -1.68
CA GLN A 133 22.38 -0.50 -2.69
C GLN A 133 21.50 0.73 -2.93
N GLU A 134 21.22 1.04 -4.21
CA GLU A 134 20.31 2.12 -4.59
C GLU A 134 18.86 1.69 -4.46
N TYR A 135 18.06 2.53 -3.77
CA TYR A 135 16.63 2.37 -3.61
C TYR A 135 15.89 3.56 -4.20
N ILE A 136 14.73 3.30 -4.75
CA ILE A 136 13.79 4.34 -5.18
C ILE A 136 12.81 4.54 -4.02
N PHE A 137 12.58 5.79 -3.64
CA PHE A 137 11.51 6.13 -2.71
C PHE A 137 10.42 6.93 -3.43
N LEU A 138 9.20 6.69 -3.03
CA LEU A 138 8.03 7.45 -3.44
C LEU A 138 7.32 7.93 -2.17
N THR A 139 6.99 9.21 -2.14
CA THR A 139 6.04 9.74 -1.16
C THR A 139 4.67 9.77 -1.83
N THR A 140 3.70 9.12 -1.20
CA THR A 140 2.35 9.03 -1.73
C THR A 140 1.38 9.63 -0.73
N GLU A 141 0.41 10.36 -1.23
CA GLU A 141 -0.77 10.80 -0.50
C GLU A 141 -1.96 9.96 -0.96
N ALA A 142 -2.72 9.45 -0.04
CA ALA A 142 -3.93 8.73 -0.30
C ALA A 142 -5.05 9.34 0.56
N SER A 143 -6.16 9.67 -0.03
CA SER A 143 -7.33 10.10 0.73
C SER A 143 -8.04 8.87 1.27
N GLY A 144 -8.35 8.89 2.56
CA GLY A 144 -9.29 7.98 3.16
C GLY A 144 -10.70 8.15 2.59
N ARG A 145 -11.64 7.30 2.98
CA ARG A 145 -13.03 7.35 2.51
C ARG A 145 -13.71 8.68 2.78
N ASP A 146 -13.38 9.33 3.87
CA ASP A 146 -13.96 10.61 4.29
C ASP A 146 -13.17 11.83 3.82
N GLY A 147 -12.22 11.65 2.89
CA GLY A 147 -11.36 12.72 2.38
C GLY A 147 -10.20 13.08 3.30
N GLU A 148 -9.90 12.28 4.31
CA GLU A 148 -8.67 12.43 5.09
C GLU A 148 -7.46 12.05 4.24
N GLU A 149 -6.42 12.91 4.27
CA GLU A 149 -5.17 12.70 3.54
C GLU A 149 -4.16 11.98 4.45
N PHE A 150 -3.60 10.87 3.96
CA PHE A 150 -2.50 10.15 4.59
C PHE A 150 -1.21 10.39 3.79
N THR A 151 -0.15 10.73 4.50
CA THR A 151 1.18 10.98 3.89
C THR A 151 2.17 9.93 4.35
#